data_5ce69ab9e0673ac1036402fba1d2b2f9
#
_entry.id   5ce69ab9e0673ac1036402fba1d2b2f9
#
_cell.length_a   1.000
_cell.length_b   1.000
_cell.length_c   1.000
_cell.angle_alpha   90.00
_cell.angle_beta   90.00
_cell.angle_gamma   90.00
#
_symmetry.space_group_name_H-M   'P 1'
#
loop_
_entity.id
_entity.type
_entity.pdbx_description
1 polymer ?
#
loop_
_entity_poly.entity_id
_entity_poly.type
_entity_poly.pdbx_seq_one_letter_code
_entity_poly.pdbx_strand_id
1 'polypeptide(L)'
;MNNDRRVVITGLGVVTPVGNDIETFWSNLKNGVSGIRAIDAFDTAAYDCKIGGQVRDFDPKPFFKNPKDLRRTDRFTQLAMAAAKMAVADSGIDMENLQQRDRFGVIVSTGIGGLKTLQDQLTILLTKGPSRNSPFTIPMLISNMASGFISMEFNLLGPNLCIVTACATSNNAIGESWRIIKSGDADLFLAGGSEASIVEIGLAGFSAMRALSTRNDEPQRASRPFDRDRDGFVMSEGAGVVVVEELEHAKARGAKIYCEITGYGLSADAYHMTAPPPDGEGAARAMQRALEHARISPDQVDYINAHATSTDIGDICETRAIKQVFGEHAYKVAISSTKSMTGHLLGGAGGVEMAACALAIRDCVIPPTINLENPGEECDLDYTPNAARERKVRIALNNSFGFGGHNATLVASAFENRC
;
A
#
# COMPACT_ATOMS: atom_id res chain seq x y z
N MET A 1 21.16 11.98 -19.17
CA MET A 1 20.14 12.09 -18.10
C MET A 1 20.89 12.53 -16.85
N ASN A 2 20.43 13.62 -16.21
CA ASN A 2 21.10 14.12 -15.00
C ASN A 2 20.81 13.13 -13.86
N ASN A 3 21.76 12.24 -13.56
CA ASN A 3 21.60 11.12 -12.64
C ASN A 3 21.69 11.54 -11.16
N ASP A 4 21.76 12.86 -10.89
CA ASP A 4 22.05 13.41 -9.55
C ASP A 4 20.81 13.87 -8.81
N ARG A 5 19.60 13.83 -9.43
CA ARG A 5 18.37 14.23 -8.72
C ARG A 5 18.04 13.22 -7.62
N ARG A 6 17.89 13.73 -6.41
CA ARG A 6 17.46 12.96 -5.25
C ARG A 6 15.96 13.15 -5.02
N VAL A 7 15.31 12.13 -4.49
CA VAL A 7 13.84 12.10 -4.36
C VAL A 7 13.46 11.74 -2.93
N VAL A 8 12.64 12.57 -2.33
CA VAL A 8 12.26 12.47 -0.92
C VAL A 8 10.74 12.34 -0.75
N ILE A 9 10.30 11.85 0.42
CA ILE A 9 8.90 11.85 0.84
C ILE A 9 8.71 13.02 1.80
N THR A 10 7.79 13.95 1.44
CA THR A 10 7.52 15.16 2.18
C THR A 10 6.12 15.21 2.80
N GLY A 11 5.20 14.33 2.38
CA GLY A 11 3.86 14.26 2.92
C GLY A 11 3.30 12.85 2.92
N LEU A 12 2.50 12.54 3.91
CA LEU A 12 1.85 11.24 4.12
C LEU A 12 0.34 11.43 4.30
N GLY A 13 -0.45 10.54 3.70
CA GLY A 13 -1.90 10.49 3.93
C GLY A 13 -2.39 9.05 3.87
N VAL A 14 -3.16 8.64 4.87
CA VAL A 14 -3.68 7.28 4.98
C VAL A 14 -5.14 7.27 5.43
N VAL A 15 -5.88 6.33 4.89
CA VAL A 15 -7.24 5.97 5.35
C VAL A 15 -7.28 4.44 5.42
N THR A 16 -7.38 3.88 6.62
CA THR A 16 -7.19 2.44 6.85
C THR A 16 -8.13 1.91 7.93
N PRO A 17 -8.30 0.58 8.06
CA PRO A 17 -9.07 -0.02 9.15
C PRO A 17 -8.54 0.29 10.55
N VAL A 18 -7.28 0.72 10.67
CA VAL A 18 -6.62 1.04 11.95
C VAL A 18 -6.46 2.54 12.20
N GLY A 19 -6.95 3.40 11.30
CA GLY A 19 -6.92 4.85 11.47
C GLY A 19 -7.16 5.59 10.17
N ASN A 20 -7.91 6.69 10.26
CA ASN A 20 -8.28 7.55 9.14
C ASN A 20 -7.43 8.84 9.09
N ASP A 21 -6.32 8.86 9.81
CA ASP A 21 -5.28 9.89 9.82
C ASP A 21 -3.94 9.27 10.25
N ILE A 22 -2.84 10.01 10.01
CA ILE A 22 -1.47 9.52 10.26
C ILE A 22 -1.20 9.26 11.74
N GLU A 23 -1.71 10.09 12.64
CA GLU A 23 -1.43 9.98 14.08
C GLU A 23 -2.12 8.75 14.67
N THR A 24 -3.41 8.59 14.38
CA THR A 24 -4.20 7.43 14.80
C THR A 24 -3.66 6.14 14.19
N PHE A 25 -3.39 6.15 12.89
CA PHE A 25 -2.78 5.01 12.18
C PHE A 25 -1.48 4.58 12.83
N TRP A 26 -0.54 5.49 13.02
CA TRP A 26 0.77 5.16 13.56
C TRP A 26 0.71 4.73 15.04
N SER A 27 -0.11 5.40 15.84
CA SER A 27 -0.35 4.99 17.23
C SER A 27 -0.88 3.56 17.31
N ASN A 28 -1.88 3.23 16.49
CA ASN A 28 -2.50 1.90 16.48
C ASN A 28 -1.53 0.82 15.95
N LEU A 29 -0.70 1.13 14.95
CA LEU A 29 0.34 0.19 14.51
C LEU A 29 1.35 -0.11 15.62
N LYS A 30 1.85 0.91 16.33
CA LYS A 30 2.78 0.72 17.44
C LYS A 30 2.18 -0.08 18.60
N ASN A 31 0.88 0.07 18.82
CA ASN A 31 0.16 -0.62 19.90
C ASN A 31 -0.40 -2.00 19.49
N GLY A 32 -0.14 -2.46 18.27
CA GLY A 32 -0.61 -3.76 17.81
C GLY A 32 -2.13 -3.88 17.68
N VAL A 33 -2.82 -2.78 17.34
CA VAL A 33 -4.28 -2.75 17.22
C VAL A 33 -4.72 -3.36 15.89
N SER A 34 -5.55 -4.42 15.94
CA SER A 34 -6.15 -5.01 14.74
C SER A 34 -7.38 -4.23 14.28
N GLY A 35 -7.42 -3.88 12.98
CA GLY A 35 -8.59 -3.31 12.32
C GLY A 35 -9.57 -4.35 11.75
N ILE A 36 -9.27 -5.64 11.92
CA ILE A 36 -10.07 -6.73 11.35
C ILE A 36 -11.30 -7.00 12.23
N ARG A 37 -12.47 -7.09 11.59
CA ARG A 37 -13.76 -7.34 12.24
C ARG A 37 -14.69 -8.13 11.31
N ALA A 38 -15.84 -8.54 11.81
CA ALA A 38 -16.92 -9.03 10.97
C ALA A 38 -17.33 -7.94 9.97
N ILE A 39 -17.56 -8.35 8.72
CA ILE A 39 -18.05 -7.48 7.65
C ILE A 39 -19.51 -7.13 7.96
N ASP A 40 -19.83 -5.83 7.91
CA ASP A 40 -21.18 -5.31 8.14
C ASP A 40 -21.77 -4.52 6.94
N ALA A 41 -20.98 -4.37 5.87
CA ALA A 41 -21.43 -3.67 4.66
C ALA A 41 -22.53 -4.42 3.89
N PHE A 42 -22.61 -5.74 4.05
CA PHE A 42 -23.61 -6.63 3.42
C PHE A 42 -23.74 -7.94 4.21
N ASP A 43 -24.79 -8.72 3.92
CA ASP A 43 -25.01 -10.01 4.58
C ASP A 43 -23.97 -11.04 4.12
N THR A 44 -23.19 -11.54 5.07
CA THR A 44 -22.14 -12.54 4.84
C THR A 44 -22.55 -13.97 5.23
N ALA A 45 -23.80 -14.24 5.58
CA ALA A 45 -24.24 -15.55 6.10
C ALA A 45 -23.92 -16.71 5.13
N ALA A 46 -24.01 -16.47 3.84
CA ALA A 46 -23.76 -17.47 2.80
C ALA A 46 -22.26 -17.63 2.41
N TYR A 47 -21.36 -16.86 3.00
CA TYR A 47 -19.93 -16.87 2.65
C TYR A 47 -19.11 -17.65 3.67
N ASP A 48 -18.06 -18.33 3.22
CA ASP A 48 -17.10 -19.01 4.11
C ASP A 48 -16.30 -18.00 4.92
N CYS A 49 -15.81 -16.94 4.28
CA CYS A 49 -15.17 -15.80 4.95
C CYS A 49 -16.21 -14.74 5.29
N LYS A 50 -16.23 -14.26 6.53
CA LYS A 50 -17.18 -13.26 7.07
C LYS A 50 -16.48 -12.05 7.67
N ILE A 51 -15.16 -11.95 7.50
CA ILE A 51 -14.31 -10.97 8.16
C ILE A 51 -13.54 -10.13 7.13
N GLY A 52 -13.19 -8.90 7.52
CA GLY A 52 -12.43 -7.99 6.69
C GLY A 52 -11.98 -6.75 7.44
N GLY A 53 -11.07 -6.00 6.83
CA GLY A 53 -10.63 -4.70 7.31
C GLY A 53 -11.41 -3.58 6.61
N GLN A 54 -12.56 -3.20 7.14
CA GLN A 54 -13.35 -2.10 6.63
C GLN A 54 -12.90 -0.76 7.24
N VAL A 55 -12.85 0.27 6.42
CA VAL A 55 -12.68 1.66 6.89
C VAL A 55 -14.01 2.12 7.50
N ARG A 56 -13.99 2.36 8.82
CA ARG A 56 -15.14 2.76 9.62
C ARG A 56 -15.07 4.25 9.97
N ASP A 57 -16.21 4.84 10.31
CA ASP A 57 -16.33 6.24 10.74
C ASP A 57 -15.71 7.23 9.74
N PHE A 58 -15.84 6.93 8.44
CA PHE A 58 -15.29 7.71 7.35
C PHE A 58 -16.40 8.44 6.57
N ASP A 59 -16.40 9.77 6.63
CA ASP A 59 -17.21 10.62 5.76
C ASP A 59 -16.34 11.20 4.64
N PRO A 60 -16.58 10.85 3.37
CA PRO A 60 -15.82 11.39 2.25
C PRO A 60 -16.14 12.83 1.89
N LYS A 61 -17.28 13.39 2.36
CA LYS A 61 -17.78 14.72 1.95
C LYS A 61 -16.74 15.85 2.14
N PRO A 62 -16.02 15.96 3.26
CA PRO A 62 -15.07 17.05 3.47
C PRO A 62 -13.92 17.06 2.47
N PHE A 63 -13.68 15.94 1.78
CA PHE A 63 -12.56 15.78 0.84
C PHE A 63 -12.92 16.13 -0.61
N PHE A 64 -14.12 16.61 -0.90
CA PHE A 64 -14.55 17.01 -2.24
C PHE A 64 -15.03 18.46 -2.25
N LYS A 65 -14.40 19.30 -3.11
CA LYS A 65 -14.84 20.69 -3.33
C LYS A 65 -16.26 20.75 -3.87
N ASN A 66 -16.60 19.81 -4.75
CA ASN A 66 -17.93 19.71 -5.34
C ASN A 66 -18.65 18.45 -4.80
N PRO A 67 -19.69 18.61 -3.96
CA PRO A 67 -20.43 17.46 -3.42
C PRO A 67 -21.11 16.56 -4.46
N LYS A 68 -21.31 17.06 -5.69
CA LYS A 68 -21.86 16.23 -6.78
C LYS A 68 -20.89 15.14 -7.22
N ASP A 69 -19.58 15.34 -7.04
CA ASP A 69 -18.57 14.39 -7.49
C ASP A 69 -18.55 13.13 -6.61
N LEU A 70 -19.03 13.19 -5.37
CA LEU A 70 -19.27 12.00 -4.55
C LEU A 70 -20.17 10.97 -5.21
N ARG A 71 -21.22 11.44 -5.93
CA ARG A 71 -22.16 10.56 -6.63
C ARG A 71 -21.62 10.05 -7.97
N ARG A 72 -20.45 10.51 -8.38
CA ARG A 72 -19.78 10.21 -9.63
C ARG A 72 -18.46 9.47 -9.43
N THR A 73 -18.18 9.07 -8.17
CA THR A 73 -16.97 8.35 -7.77
C THR A 73 -17.33 7.07 -7.04
N ASP A 74 -16.59 6.00 -7.32
CA ASP A 74 -16.62 4.79 -6.51
C ASP A 74 -15.83 4.99 -5.21
N ARG A 75 -16.04 4.11 -4.23
CA ARG A 75 -15.42 4.19 -2.90
C ARG A 75 -13.89 4.23 -2.95
N PHE A 76 -13.24 3.47 -3.84
CA PHE A 76 -11.78 3.51 -3.96
C PHE A 76 -11.27 4.92 -4.31
N THR A 77 -11.97 5.64 -5.18
CA THR A 77 -11.64 7.03 -5.52
C THR A 77 -11.86 7.97 -4.33
N GLN A 78 -12.91 7.73 -3.52
CA GLN A 78 -13.19 8.54 -2.34
C GLN A 78 -12.11 8.38 -1.26
N LEU A 79 -11.66 7.15 -1.02
CA LEU A 79 -10.55 6.85 -0.11
C LEU A 79 -9.24 7.45 -0.60
N ALA A 80 -8.95 7.32 -1.91
CA ALA A 80 -7.78 7.92 -2.54
C ALA A 80 -7.76 9.44 -2.41
N MET A 81 -8.89 10.11 -2.65
CA MET A 81 -9.03 11.57 -2.53
C MET A 81 -8.74 12.04 -1.10
N ALA A 82 -9.29 11.34 -0.11
CA ALA A 82 -9.05 11.67 1.29
C ALA A 82 -7.55 11.53 1.65
N ALA A 83 -6.94 10.41 1.31
CA ALA A 83 -5.52 10.20 1.55
C ALA A 83 -4.65 11.23 0.80
N ALA A 84 -4.98 11.57 -0.46
CA ALA A 84 -4.27 12.60 -1.22
C ALA A 84 -4.36 13.99 -0.56
N LYS A 85 -5.54 14.39 -0.08
CA LYS A 85 -5.71 15.67 0.65
C LYS A 85 -4.91 15.71 1.95
N MET A 86 -4.91 14.60 2.69
CA MET A 86 -4.09 14.49 3.90
C MET A 86 -2.60 14.59 3.58
N ALA A 87 -2.12 13.90 2.52
CA ALA A 87 -0.72 13.98 2.10
C ALA A 87 -0.30 15.39 1.68
N VAL A 88 -1.16 16.11 0.95
CA VAL A 88 -0.92 17.52 0.58
C VAL A 88 -0.87 18.40 1.82
N ALA A 89 -1.83 18.27 2.73
CA ALA A 89 -1.85 19.06 3.97
C ALA A 89 -0.62 18.78 4.84
N ASP A 90 -0.24 17.52 4.99
CA ASP A 90 0.94 17.11 5.75
C ASP A 90 2.26 17.59 5.13
N SER A 91 2.32 17.69 3.80
CA SER A 91 3.52 18.18 3.08
C SER A 91 3.75 19.67 3.22
N GLY A 92 2.73 20.44 3.61
CA GLY A 92 2.79 21.90 3.69
C GLY A 92 2.88 22.60 2.31
N ILE A 93 2.53 21.92 1.21
CA ILE A 93 2.52 22.55 -0.12
C ILE A 93 1.36 23.56 -0.18
N ASP A 94 1.69 24.80 -0.52
CA ASP A 94 0.68 25.84 -0.81
C ASP A 94 0.07 25.62 -2.20
N MET A 95 -1.07 24.94 -2.22
CA MET A 95 -1.78 24.61 -3.45
C MET A 95 -2.42 25.82 -4.12
N GLU A 96 -2.66 26.93 -3.41
CA GLU A 96 -3.24 28.13 -3.98
C GLU A 96 -2.21 28.90 -4.80
N ASN A 97 -1.01 29.03 -4.28
CA ASN A 97 0.09 29.75 -4.90
C ASN A 97 1.08 28.85 -5.67
N LEU A 98 0.74 27.57 -5.85
CA LEU A 98 1.60 26.61 -6.56
C LEU A 98 1.87 27.08 -8.00
N GLN A 99 3.15 27.34 -8.26
CA GLN A 99 3.65 27.56 -9.61
C GLN A 99 3.96 26.22 -10.29
N GLN A 100 4.17 26.20 -11.59
CA GLN A 100 4.61 25.02 -12.34
C GLN A 100 3.74 23.76 -12.09
N ARG A 101 2.42 23.93 -12.17
CA ARG A 101 1.45 22.82 -11.98
C ARG A 101 1.63 21.69 -12.99
N ASP A 102 2.24 21.96 -14.13
CA ASP A 102 2.63 21.02 -15.16
C ASP A 102 3.83 20.13 -14.77
N ARG A 103 4.50 20.45 -13.67
CA ARG A 103 5.55 19.64 -13.08
C ARG A 103 5.11 18.82 -11.86
N PHE A 104 3.83 18.91 -11.49
CA PHE A 104 3.24 18.12 -10.41
C PHE A 104 2.31 17.07 -10.99
N GLY A 105 2.73 15.79 -10.92
CA GLY A 105 1.99 14.64 -11.44
C GLY A 105 1.18 13.89 -10.38
N VAL A 106 0.40 12.90 -10.85
CA VAL A 106 -0.42 12.02 -10.00
C VAL A 106 -0.29 10.59 -10.50
N ILE A 107 0.08 9.66 -9.62
CA ILE A 107 0.03 8.22 -9.84
C ILE A 107 -0.58 7.58 -8.58
N VAL A 108 -1.89 7.70 -8.43
CA VAL A 108 -2.66 7.06 -7.35
C VAL A 108 -3.52 5.98 -7.96
N SER A 109 -3.13 4.74 -7.75
CA SER A 109 -3.58 3.58 -8.51
C SER A 109 -4.48 2.67 -7.67
N THR A 110 -5.09 1.68 -8.30
CA THR A 110 -5.90 0.63 -7.64
C THR A 110 -5.67 -0.69 -8.36
N GLY A 111 -5.76 -1.80 -7.64
CA GLY A 111 -5.58 -3.13 -8.23
C GLY A 111 -6.76 -3.58 -9.06
N ILE A 112 -7.98 -3.22 -8.66
CA ILE A 112 -9.23 -3.71 -9.28
C ILE A 112 -10.07 -2.56 -9.87
N GLY A 113 -10.13 -1.41 -9.19
CA GLY A 113 -10.99 -0.31 -9.58
C GLY A 113 -12.38 -0.37 -8.94
N GLY A 114 -13.39 0.19 -9.60
CA GLY A 114 -14.73 0.38 -9.06
C GLY A 114 -15.58 -0.89 -9.05
N LEU A 115 -15.19 -1.89 -8.28
CA LEU A 115 -15.87 -3.20 -8.21
C LEU A 115 -17.30 -3.09 -7.69
N LYS A 116 -17.55 -2.19 -6.72
CA LYS A 116 -18.89 -1.90 -6.21
C LYS A 116 -19.79 -1.33 -7.32
N THR A 117 -19.26 -0.38 -8.07
CA THR A 117 -19.98 0.20 -9.22
C THR A 117 -20.31 -0.87 -10.27
N LEU A 118 -19.36 -1.75 -10.61
CA LEU A 118 -19.60 -2.84 -11.55
C LEU A 118 -20.75 -3.73 -11.08
N GLN A 119 -20.70 -4.19 -9.85
CA GLN A 119 -21.73 -5.06 -9.26
C GLN A 119 -23.12 -4.40 -9.29
N ASP A 120 -23.22 -3.15 -8.82
CA ASP A 120 -24.48 -2.44 -8.76
C ASP A 120 -25.06 -2.18 -10.15
N GLN A 121 -24.24 -1.74 -11.10
CA GLN A 121 -24.70 -1.41 -12.43
C GLN A 121 -25.03 -2.67 -13.24
N LEU A 122 -24.36 -3.79 -13.02
CA LEU A 122 -24.74 -5.08 -13.59
C LEU A 122 -26.11 -5.56 -13.05
N THR A 123 -26.33 -5.40 -11.75
CA THR A 123 -27.63 -5.72 -11.14
C THR A 123 -28.74 -4.86 -11.73
N ILE A 124 -28.51 -3.57 -11.95
CA ILE A 124 -29.47 -2.67 -12.61
C ILE A 124 -29.72 -3.10 -14.04
N LEU A 125 -28.67 -3.41 -14.80
CA LEU A 125 -28.79 -3.89 -16.18
C LEU A 125 -29.69 -5.12 -16.29
N LEU A 126 -29.46 -6.12 -15.44
CA LEU A 126 -30.18 -7.39 -15.46
C LEU A 126 -31.62 -7.28 -14.95
N THR A 127 -31.90 -6.38 -14.00
CA THR A 127 -33.22 -6.27 -13.36
C THR A 127 -34.09 -5.16 -13.96
N LYS A 128 -33.50 -4.08 -14.51
CA LYS A 128 -34.21 -2.86 -14.94
C LYS A 128 -33.94 -2.47 -16.39
N GLY A 129 -33.00 -3.15 -17.06
CA GLY A 129 -32.61 -2.92 -18.46
C GLY A 129 -31.61 -1.77 -18.65
N PRO A 130 -31.04 -1.65 -19.88
CA PRO A 130 -29.89 -0.80 -20.16
C PRO A 130 -30.17 0.70 -20.02
N SER A 131 -31.39 1.15 -20.22
CA SER A 131 -31.76 2.59 -20.07
C SER A 131 -31.70 3.11 -18.64
N ARG A 132 -31.55 2.23 -17.65
CA ARG A 132 -31.50 2.58 -16.23
C ARG A 132 -30.09 2.63 -15.65
N ASN A 133 -29.07 2.22 -16.43
CA ASN A 133 -27.67 2.33 -16.01
C ASN A 133 -27.25 3.80 -15.86
N SER A 134 -26.37 4.05 -14.92
CA SER A 134 -25.79 5.39 -14.70
C SER A 134 -24.90 5.79 -15.89
N PRO A 135 -24.99 7.04 -16.39
CA PRO A 135 -24.04 7.55 -17.38
C PRO A 135 -22.61 7.67 -16.83
N PHE A 136 -22.44 7.57 -15.52
CA PHE A 136 -21.14 7.59 -14.84
C PHE A 136 -20.56 6.19 -14.58
N THR A 137 -21.20 5.12 -15.03
CA THR A 137 -20.76 3.74 -14.81
C THR A 137 -19.29 3.54 -15.19
N ILE A 138 -18.90 3.94 -16.39
CA ILE A 138 -17.53 3.76 -16.87
C ILE A 138 -16.55 4.66 -16.09
N PRO A 139 -16.76 5.98 -15.94
CA PRO A 139 -15.86 6.81 -15.12
C PRO A 139 -15.73 6.36 -13.67
N MET A 140 -16.76 5.77 -13.06
CA MET A 140 -16.69 5.26 -11.69
C MET A 140 -15.94 3.92 -11.62
N LEU A 141 -15.95 3.13 -12.70
CA LEU A 141 -15.37 1.79 -12.74
C LEU A 141 -13.85 1.80 -13.00
N ILE A 142 -13.39 2.60 -13.96
CA ILE A 142 -12.02 2.48 -14.49
C ILE A 142 -10.95 2.92 -13.48
N SER A 143 -9.87 2.16 -13.44
CA SER A 143 -8.83 2.24 -12.40
C SER A 143 -8.08 3.58 -12.36
N ASN A 144 -7.98 4.30 -13.49
CA ASN A 144 -7.24 5.56 -13.58
C ASN A 144 -7.99 6.77 -12.98
N MET A 145 -9.24 6.59 -12.54
CA MET A 145 -10.05 7.73 -12.10
C MET A 145 -9.68 8.26 -10.72
N ALA A 146 -9.02 7.49 -9.88
CA ALA A 146 -8.43 8.04 -8.66
C ALA A 146 -7.39 9.13 -9.00
N SER A 147 -6.43 8.82 -9.88
CA SER A 147 -5.46 9.81 -10.37
C SER A 147 -6.14 10.98 -11.09
N GLY A 148 -7.13 10.70 -11.94
CA GLY A 148 -7.87 11.72 -12.70
C GLY A 148 -8.62 12.70 -11.79
N PHE A 149 -9.37 12.22 -10.81
CA PHE A 149 -10.11 13.07 -9.88
C PHE A 149 -9.18 13.89 -8.97
N ILE A 150 -8.08 13.30 -8.49
CA ILE A 150 -7.07 14.02 -7.69
C ILE A 150 -6.43 15.13 -8.53
N SER A 151 -6.06 14.86 -9.78
CA SER A 151 -5.53 15.87 -10.70
C SER A 151 -6.50 17.03 -10.90
N MET A 152 -7.79 16.75 -11.15
CA MET A 152 -8.84 17.78 -11.30
C MET A 152 -9.07 18.57 -10.01
N GLU A 153 -9.10 17.91 -8.86
CA GLU A 153 -9.33 18.54 -7.54
C GLU A 153 -8.27 19.58 -7.20
N PHE A 154 -7.02 19.27 -7.51
CA PHE A 154 -5.86 20.12 -7.21
C PHE A 154 -5.37 20.94 -8.43
N ASN A 155 -5.98 20.77 -9.61
CA ASN A 155 -5.52 21.36 -10.87
C ASN A 155 -4.03 21.06 -11.15
N LEU A 156 -3.66 19.77 -11.07
CA LEU A 156 -2.31 19.29 -11.37
C LEU A 156 -2.22 18.90 -12.83
N LEU A 157 -1.27 19.45 -13.56
CA LEU A 157 -1.14 19.34 -15.01
C LEU A 157 0.07 18.49 -15.44
N GLY A 158 0.82 17.95 -14.48
CA GLY A 158 1.94 17.05 -14.74
C GLY A 158 1.48 15.65 -15.17
N PRO A 159 2.42 14.70 -15.32
CA PRO A 159 2.08 13.34 -15.74
C PRO A 159 1.01 12.70 -14.85
N ASN A 160 -0.03 12.14 -15.48
CA ASN A 160 -1.17 11.51 -14.80
C ASN A 160 -1.30 10.08 -15.29
N LEU A 161 -1.00 9.11 -14.44
CA LEU A 161 -0.94 7.69 -14.79
C LEU A 161 -1.70 6.82 -13.78
N CYS A 162 -1.99 5.60 -14.20
CA CYS A 162 -2.45 4.53 -13.33
C CYS A 162 -1.70 3.25 -13.68
N ILE A 163 -1.07 2.64 -12.69
CA ILE A 163 -0.30 1.41 -12.82
C ILE A 163 -1.08 0.32 -12.08
N VAL A 164 -1.39 -0.77 -12.77
CA VAL A 164 -2.15 -1.88 -12.19
C VAL A 164 -1.27 -3.12 -12.17
N THR A 165 -0.82 -3.51 -10.99
CA THR A 165 0.05 -4.68 -10.75
C THR A 165 -0.39 -5.46 -9.51
N ALA A 166 -1.72 -5.63 -9.37
CA ALA A 166 -2.35 -6.30 -8.23
C ALA A 166 -1.83 -5.73 -6.90
N CYS A 167 -1.31 -6.58 -5.99
CA CYS A 167 -0.83 -6.14 -4.67
C CYS A 167 0.41 -5.24 -4.74
N ALA A 168 1.17 -5.24 -5.84
CA ALA A 168 2.36 -4.40 -6.03
C ALA A 168 2.03 -2.97 -6.57
N THR A 169 0.78 -2.69 -6.85
CA THR A 169 0.28 -1.46 -7.50
C THR A 169 0.84 -0.18 -6.87
N SER A 170 0.72 0.01 -5.56
CA SER A 170 1.18 1.24 -4.89
C SER A 170 2.69 1.38 -4.89
N ASN A 171 3.44 0.29 -4.69
CA ASN A 171 4.91 0.33 -4.76
C ASN A 171 5.38 0.69 -6.16
N ASN A 172 4.70 0.18 -7.19
CA ASN A 172 5.00 0.57 -8.56
C ASN A 172 4.62 2.02 -8.84
N ALA A 173 3.50 2.52 -8.32
CA ALA A 173 3.10 3.91 -8.46
C ALA A 173 4.14 4.87 -7.85
N ILE A 174 4.62 4.58 -6.64
CA ILE A 174 5.66 5.36 -5.96
C ILE A 174 7.00 5.24 -6.71
N GLY A 175 7.37 4.03 -7.11
CA GLY A 175 8.64 3.78 -7.82
C GLY A 175 8.71 4.42 -9.21
N GLU A 176 7.62 4.42 -9.97
CA GLU A 176 7.58 5.11 -11.27
C GLU A 176 7.56 6.64 -11.10
N SER A 177 6.90 7.17 -10.07
CA SER A 177 7.00 8.59 -9.71
C SER A 177 8.45 8.99 -9.42
N TRP A 178 9.17 8.16 -8.65
CA TRP A 178 10.61 8.33 -8.40
C TRP A 178 11.42 8.35 -9.69
N ARG A 179 11.17 7.43 -10.66
CA ARG A 179 11.84 7.40 -11.95
C ARG A 179 11.59 8.66 -12.79
N ILE A 180 10.33 9.09 -12.86
CA ILE A 180 9.93 10.28 -13.62
C ILE A 180 10.56 11.55 -13.03
N ILE A 181 10.64 11.67 -11.70
CA ILE A 181 11.35 12.79 -11.05
C ILE A 181 12.85 12.71 -11.36
N LYS A 182 13.46 11.55 -11.26
CA LYS A 182 14.89 11.35 -11.56
C LYS A 182 15.23 11.65 -13.03
N SER A 183 14.32 11.40 -13.98
CA SER A 183 14.53 11.77 -15.39
C SER A 183 14.41 13.27 -15.64
N GLY A 184 13.82 14.02 -14.71
CA GLY A 184 13.62 15.47 -14.83
C GLY A 184 12.32 15.88 -15.49
N ASP A 185 11.39 14.94 -15.74
CA ASP A 185 10.11 15.23 -16.41
C ASP A 185 9.07 15.82 -15.46
N ALA A 186 9.25 15.65 -14.15
CA ALA A 186 8.43 16.25 -13.09
C ALA A 186 9.28 16.56 -11.86
N ASP A 187 8.72 17.32 -10.90
CA ASP A 187 9.36 17.66 -9.63
C ASP A 187 8.60 17.10 -8.42
N LEU A 188 7.29 16.87 -8.56
CA LEU A 188 6.43 16.33 -7.52
C LEU A 188 5.45 15.31 -8.07
N PHE A 189 5.04 14.38 -7.19
CA PHE A 189 3.91 13.48 -7.40
C PHE A 189 3.10 13.29 -6.13
N LEU A 190 1.79 13.16 -6.29
CA LEU A 190 0.96 12.38 -5.39
C LEU A 190 1.00 10.93 -5.88
N ALA A 191 1.57 10.04 -5.08
CA ALA A 191 1.82 8.66 -5.47
C ALA A 191 1.36 7.66 -4.41
N GLY A 192 0.87 6.51 -4.83
CA GLY A 192 0.39 5.46 -3.95
C GLY A 192 -0.79 4.72 -4.53
N GLY A 193 -1.74 4.35 -3.67
CA GLY A 193 -2.92 3.65 -4.16
C GLY A 193 -4.03 3.50 -3.16
N SER A 194 -5.14 2.97 -3.65
CA SER A 194 -6.35 2.69 -2.89
C SER A 194 -7.03 1.42 -3.37
N GLU A 195 -7.83 0.82 -2.49
CA GLU A 195 -8.68 -0.32 -2.84
C GLU A 195 -9.98 -0.28 -2.05
N ALA A 196 -11.09 -0.73 -2.66
CA ALA A 196 -12.39 -0.85 -2.02
C ALA A 196 -13.13 -2.11 -2.49
N SER A 197 -12.51 -3.28 -2.27
CA SER A 197 -12.98 -4.55 -2.81
C SER A 197 -13.83 -5.37 -1.84
N ILE A 198 -14.15 -4.83 -0.63
CA ILE A 198 -15.07 -5.48 0.33
C ILE A 198 -16.51 -5.29 -0.15
N VAL A 199 -16.86 -6.03 -1.17
CA VAL A 199 -18.19 -6.11 -1.78
C VAL A 199 -18.50 -7.58 -2.07
N GLU A 200 -19.77 -7.91 -2.31
CA GLU A 200 -20.25 -9.30 -2.43
C GLU A 200 -19.44 -10.10 -3.47
N ILE A 201 -19.26 -9.55 -4.70
CA ILE A 201 -18.51 -10.23 -5.77
C ILE A 201 -17.00 -10.34 -5.43
N GLY A 202 -16.43 -9.34 -4.74
CA GLY A 202 -15.04 -9.37 -4.29
C GLY A 202 -14.82 -10.48 -3.28
N LEU A 203 -15.66 -10.55 -2.26
CA LEU A 203 -15.60 -11.59 -1.24
C LEU A 203 -15.83 -12.98 -1.85
N ALA A 204 -16.82 -13.13 -2.75
CA ALA A 204 -17.09 -14.39 -3.43
C ALA A 204 -15.90 -14.87 -4.29
N GLY A 205 -15.30 -13.97 -5.06
CA GLY A 205 -14.17 -14.29 -5.94
C GLY A 205 -12.94 -14.78 -5.17
N PHE A 206 -12.54 -14.08 -4.12
CA PHE A 206 -11.40 -14.50 -3.30
C PHE A 206 -11.70 -15.73 -2.43
N SER A 207 -12.95 -15.91 -1.96
CA SER A 207 -13.37 -17.12 -1.26
C SER A 207 -13.32 -18.35 -2.18
N ALA A 208 -13.79 -18.23 -3.43
CA ALA A 208 -13.74 -19.32 -4.41
C ALA A 208 -12.30 -19.78 -4.71
N MET A 209 -11.32 -18.88 -4.60
CA MET A 209 -9.89 -19.19 -4.71
C MET A 209 -9.31 -19.84 -3.44
N ARG A 210 -10.07 -19.91 -2.35
CA ARG A 210 -9.59 -20.34 -1.03
C ARG A 210 -8.39 -19.54 -0.54
N ALA A 211 -8.35 -18.25 -0.87
CA ALA A 211 -7.25 -17.36 -0.55
C ALA A 211 -7.46 -16.59 0.77
N LEU A 212 -8.70 -16.56 1.26
CA LEU A 212 -9.08 -15.80 2.47
C LEU A 212 -9.07 -16.68 3.72
N SER A 213 -8.66 -16.08 4.84
CA SER A 213 -8.84 -16.66 6.16
C SER A 213 -10.33 -16.86 6.47
N THR A 214 -10.64 -17.99 7.08
CA THR A 214 -11.99 -18.33 7.55
C THR A 214 -12.12 -18.33 9.07
N ARG A 215 -11.16 -17.70 9.78
CA ARG A 215 -11.17 -17.56 11.25
C ARG A 215 -12.21 -16.52 11.71
N ASN A 216 -13.47 -16.78 11.40
CA ASN A 216 -14.58 -15.86 11.62
C ASN A 216 -14.89 -15.57 13.09
N ASP A 217 -14.62 -16.55 13.99
CA ASP A 217 -14.92 -16.45 15.41
C ASP A 217 -13.92 -15.56 16.17
N GLU A 218 -12.72 -15.39 15.61
CA GLU A 218 -11.66 -14.55 16.17
C GLU A 218 -11.10 -13.59 15.11
N PRO A 219 -11.88 -12.60 14.60
CA PRO A 219 -11.47 -11.76 13.47
C PRO A 219 -10.12 -11.09 13.68
N GLN A 220 -9.86 -10.56 14.88
CA GLN A 220 -8.63 -9.84 15.20
C GLN A 220 -7.38 -10.74 15.20
N ARG A 221 -7.57 -12.07 15.27
CA ARG A 221 -6.50 -13.08 15.24
C ARG A 221 -6.36 -13.77 13.89
N ALA A 222 -7.15 -13.36 12.88
CA ALA A 222 -7.21 -14.04 11.58
C ALA A 222 -5.96 -13.73 10.73
N SER A 223 -5.57 -12.45 10.60
CA SER A 223 -4.32 -12.11 9.93
C SER A 223 -3.14 -12.36 10.87
N ARG A 224 -2.36 -13.39 10.55
CA ARG A 224 -1.25 -13.90 11.38
C ARG A 224 -0.02 -14.28 10.54
N PRO A 225 0.61 -13.29 9.87
CA PRO A 225 1.76 -13.55 9.02
C PRO A 225 2.86 -14.35 9.75
N PHE A 226 3.46 -15.30 9.01
CA PHE A 226 4.54 -16.21 9.48
C PHE A 226 4.14 -17.19 10.58
N ASP A 227 2.93 -17.11 11.13
CA ASP A 227 2.45 -18.07 12.12
C ASP A 227 2.11 -19.41 11.48
N ARG A 228 2.29 -20.50 12.23
CA ARG A 228 2.01 -21.86 11.78
C ARG A 228 0.54 -22.08 11.45
N ASP A 229 -0.35 -21.43 12.19
CA ASP A 229 -1.80 -21.62 12.10
C ASP A 229 -2.48 -20.58 11.20
N ARG A 230 -1.71 -19.93 10.28
CA ARG A 230 -2.23 -19.03 9.24
C ARG A 230 -3.00 -19.83 8.19
N ASP A 231 -4.11 -19.28 7.71
CA ASP A 231 -5.05 -19.97 6.81
C ASP A 231 -5.50 -19.13 5.62
N GLY A 232 -4.81 -18.03 5.31
CA GLY A 232 -5.13 -17.14 4.22
C GLY A 232 -5.07 -15.66 4.61
N PHE A 233 -5.17 -14.78 3.63
CA PHE A 233 -5.15 -13.34 3.92
C PHE A 233 -6.52 -12.83 4.37
N VAL A 234 -6.54 -11.69 5.04
CA VAL A 234 -7.78 -10.96 5.34
C VAL A 234 -7.88 -9.77 4.40
N MET A 235 -8.94 -9.74 3.57
CA MET A 235 -9.20 -8.66 2.62
C MET A 235 -9.53 -7.36 3.37
N SER A 236 -8.93 -6.25 2.93
CA SER A 236 -9.15 -4.92 3.51
C SER A 236 -9.32 -3.85 2.45
N GLU A 237 -9.91 -2.74 2.84
CA GLU A 237 -10.04 -1.54 2.03
C GLU A 237 -9.24 -0.38 2.64
N GLY A 238 -8.95 0.63 1.84
CA GLY A 238 -8.28 1.83 2.31
C GLY A 238 -7.43 2.49 1.22
N ALA A 239 -6.64 3.47 1.63
CA ALA A 239 -5.73 4.21 0.76
C ALA A 239 -4.46 4.63 1.50
N GLY A 240 -3.33 4.64 0.78
CA GLY A 240 -2.09 5.26 1.20
C GLY A 240 -1.52 6.09 0.07
N VAL A 241 -1.33 7.39 0.30
CA VAL A 241 -0.78 8.33 -0.66
C VAL A 241 0.38 9.08 -0.01
N VAL A 242 1.47 9.21 -0.74
CA VAL A 242 2.64 9.98 -0.32
C VAL A 242 2.92 11.11 -1.31
N VAL A 243 3.48 12.22 -0.82
CA VAL A 243 4.07 13.25 -1.67
C VAL A 243 5.51 12.84 -1.93
N VAL A 244 5.80 12.53 -3.19
CA VAL A 244 7.15 12.22 -3.70
C VAL A 244 7.69 13.47 -4.35
N GLU A 245 8.85 13.97 -3.93
CA GLU A 245 9.33 15.30 -4.28
C GLU A 245 10.84 15.30 -4.57
N GLU A 246 11.25 16.10 -5.53
CA GLU A 246 12.67 16.36 -5.80
C GLU A 246 13.30 17.10 -4.63
N LEU A 247 14.49 16.69 -4.23
CA LEU A 247 15.13 17.16 -2.99
C LEU A 247 15.38 18.67 -2.96
N GLU A 248 15.92 19.24 -4.03
CA GLU A 248 16.24 20.68 -4.04
C GLU A 248 14.95 21.53 -4.11
N HIS A 249 13.89 21.03 -4.76
CA HIS A 249 12.57 21.63 -4.70
C HIS A 249 12.02 21.60 -3.26
N ALA A 250 12.12 20.46 -2.58
CA ALA A 250 11.69 20.32 -1.16
C ALA A 250 12.45 21.28 -0.22
N LYS A 251 13.77 21.37 -0.37
CA LYS A 251 14.62 22.28 0.41
C LYS A 251 14.27 23.76 0.15
N ALA A 252 14.06 24.13 -1.12
CA ALA A 252 13.77 25.52 -1.48
C ALA A 252 12.49 26.05 -0.83
N ARG A 253 11.51 25.20 -0.56
CA ARG A 253 10.27 25.55 0.14
C ARG A 253 10.29 25.25 1.66
N GLY A 254 11.42 24.75 2.20
CA GLY A 254 11.54 24.41 3.63
C GLY A 254 10.69 23.22 4.06
N ALA A 255 10.51 22.23 3.16
CA ALA A 255 9.67 21.07 3.42
C ALA A 255 10.20 20.22 4.57
N LYS A 256 9.28 19.66 5.36
CA LYS A 256 9.56 18.51 6.22
C LYS A 256 9.88 17.31 5.32
N ILE A 257 10.99 16.61 5.58
CA ILE A 257 11.37 15.40 4.85
C ILE A 257 11.25 14.21 5.81
N TYR A 258 10.49 13.19 5.43
CA TYR A 258 10.36 11.95 6.20
C TYR A 258 11.53 11.01 5.93
N CYS A 259 11.79 10.73 4.67
CA CYS A 259 12.86 9.85 4.21
C CYS A 259 13.18 10.16 2.73
N GLU A 260 14.25 9.57 2.22
CA GLU A 260 14.59 9.57 0.81
C GLU A 260 14.24 8.21 0.19
N ILE A 261 13.69 8.20 -1.02
CA ILE A 261 13.56 6.97 -1.83
C ILE A 261 14.86 6.81 -2.59
N THR A 262 15.67 5.83 -2.19
CA THR A 262 17.01 5.62 -2.76
C THR A 262 17.05 4.49 -3.77
N GLY A 263 16.10 3.56 -3.74
CA GLY A 263 16.05 2.43 -4.64
C GLY A 263 14.65 1.94 -4.96
N TYR A 264 14.51 1.37 -6.15
CA TYR A 264 13.28 0.75 -6.64
C TYR A 264 13.64 -0.45 -7.52
N GLY A 265 13.24 -1.65 -7.11
CA GLY A 265 13.49 -2.90 -7.81
C GLY A 265 12.20 -3.56 -8.29
N LEU A 266 12.26 -4.10 -9.49
CA LEU A 266 11.15 -4.80 -10.16
C LEU A 266 11.59 -6.17 -10.66
N SER A 267 10.69 -7.13 -10.61
CA SER A 267 10.84 -8.42 -11.28
C SER A 267 9.49 -9.03 -11.64
N ALA A 268 9.52 -10.05 -12.46
CA ALA A 268 8.38 -10.92 -12.72
C ALA A 268 8.73 -12.35 -12.35
N ASP A 269 7.76 -13.09 -11.78
CA ASP A 269 7.93 -14.51 -11.46
C ASP A 269 7.91 -15.39 -12.71
N ALA A 270 7.05 -15.05 -13.69
CA ALA A 270 6.78 -15.84 -14.89
C ALA A 270 6.47 -17.31 -14.55
N TYR A 271 5.74 -17.56 -13.47
CA TYR A 271 5.52 -18.89 -12.91
C TYR A 271 4.05 -19.33 -12.94
N HIS A 272 3.19 -18.62 -12.19
CA HIS A 272 1.76 -18.96 -12.06
C HIS A 272 0.93 -17.68 -11.87
N MET A 273 -0.37 -17.73 -12.19
CA MET A 273 -1.25 -16.55 -12.12
C MET A 273 -1.44 -16.00 -10.68
N THR A 274 -1.31 -16.85 -9.65
CA THR A 274 -1.57 -16.44 -8.26
C THR A 274 -0.53 -16.92 -7.25
N ALA A 275 0.14 -18.04 -7.52
CA ALA A 275 1.14 -18.60 -6.62
C ALA A 275 2.54 -18.09 -6.94
N PRO A 276 3.35 -17.68 -5.94
CA PRO A 276 4.76 -17.38 -6.14
C PRO A 276 5.56 -18.66 -6.39
N PRO A 277 6.73 -18.58 -7.05
CA PRO A 277 7.63 -19.71 -7.16
C PRO A 277 8.11 -20.15 -5.78
N PRO A 278 8.23 -21.48 -5.52
CA PRO A 278 8.52 -22.00 -4.19
C PRO A 278 9.84 -21.51 -3.59
N ASP A 279 10.82 -21.17 -4.42
CA ASP A 279 12.12 -20.65 -4.01
C ASP A 279 12.13 -19.15 -3.67
N GLY A 280 11.07 -18.40 -4.02
CA GLY A 280 10.98 -16.97 -3.83
C GLY A 280 11.92 -16.13 -4.73
N GLU A 281 12.44 -16.72 -5.80
CA GLU A 281 13.45 -16.09 -6.66
C GLU A 281 13.01 -14.75 -7.26
N GLY A 282 11.73 -14.61 -7.65
CA GLY A 282 11.19 -13.35 -8.16
C GLY A 282 11.26 -12.22 -7.14
N ALA A 283 10.81 -12.49 -5.91
CA ALA A 283 10.89 -11.55 -4.80
C ALA A 283 12.36 -11.19 -4.46
N ALA A 284 13.25 -12.19 -4.46
CA ALA A 284 14.68 -11.97 -4.26
C ALA A 284 15.27 -11.04 -5.32
N ARG A 285 14.96 -11.24 -6.61
CA ARG A 285 15.41 -10.36 -7.70
C ARG A 285 14.92 -8.92 -7.53
N ALA A 286 13.67 -8.71 -7.09
CA ALA A 286 13.15 -7.38 -6.84
C ALA A 286 13.91 -6.68 -5.72
N MET A 287 14.14 -7.36 -4.58
CA MET A 287 14.94 -6.84 -3.47
C MET A 287 16.39 -6.53 -3.89
N GLN A 288 17.05 -7.44 -4.60
CA GLN A 288 18.42 -7.21 -5.09
C GLN A 288 18.52 -5.96 -5.97
N ARG A 289 17.61 -5.81 -6.95
CA ARG A 289 17.61 -4.64 -7.83
C ARG A 289 17.33 -3.33 -7.08
N ALA A 290 16.49 -3.38 -6.05
CA ALA A 290 16.24 -2.21 -5.20
C ALA A 290 17.51 -1.79 -4.44
N LEU A 291 18.25 -2.74 -3.88
CA LEU A 291 19.53 -2.50 -3.20
C LEU A 291 20.62 -2.00 -4.18
N GLU A 292 20.70 -2.57 -5.38
CA GLU A 292 21.60 -2.12 -6.44
C GLU A 292 21.31 -0.66 -6.85
N HIS A 293 20.05 -0.29 -7.05
CA HIS A 293 19.65 1.09 -7.34
C HIS A 293 19.99 2.04 -6.19
N ALA A 294 19.85 1.58 -4.95
CA ALA A 294 20.22 2.35 -3.76
C ALA A 294 21.75 2.38 -3.54
N ARG A 295 22.52 1.54 -4.21
CA ARG A 295 23.98 1.37 -4.04
C ARG A 295 24.36 1.03 -2.60
N ILE A 296 23.60 0.14 -1.98
CA ILE A 296 23.82 -0.33 -0.62
C ILE A 296 23.98 -1.85 -0.59
N SER A 297 24.71 -2.34 0.40
CA SER A 297 24.80 -3.77 0.68
C SER A 297 23.66 -4.24 1.59
N PRO A 298 23.27 -5.52 1.52
CA PRO A 298 22.15 -6.04 2.34
C PRO A 298 22.33 -5.82 3.85
N ASP A 299 23.55 -5.85 4.36
CA ASP A 299 23.88 -5.68 5.78
C ASP A 299 23.64 -4.26 6.32
N GLN A 300 23.38 -3.29 5.44
CA GLN A 300 23.03 -1.92 5.82
C GLN A 300 21.52 -1.73 6.08
N VAL A 301 20.70 -2.71 5.73
CA VAL A 301 19.24 -2.63 5.93
C VAL A 301 18.90 -2.93 7.39
N ASP A 302 18.15 -2.03 8.01
CA ASP A 302 17.75 -2.14 9.42
C ASP A 302 16.35 -2.78 9.57
N TYR A 303 15.45 -2.57 8.59
CA TYR A 303 14.05 -2.98 8.65
C TYR A 303 13.50 -3.43 7.27
N ILE A 304 12.67 -4.46 7.29
CA ILE A 304 11.87 -4.90 6.13
C ILE A 304 10.39 -4.88 6.52
N ASN A 305 9.60 -4.03 5.87
CA ASN A 305 8.15 -4.15 5.86
C ASN A 305 7.79 -5.21 4.83
N ALA A 306 7.45 -6.38 5.30
CA ALA A 306 7.25 -7.56 4.48
C ALA A 306 5.90 -7.52 3.75
N HIS A 307 5.84 -8.12 2.58
CA HIS A 307 4.57 -8.36 1.91
C HIS A 307 3.68 -9.31 2.73
N ALA A 308 4.24 -10.35 3.28
CA ALA A 308 3.66 -11.41 4.11
C ALA A 308 2.16 -11.23 4.43
N THR A 309 1.32 -11.91 3.65
CA THR A 309 -0.13 -11.75 3.68
C THR A 309 -0.86 -12.71 4.61
N SER A 310 -0.13 -13.53 5.39
CA SER A 310 -0.71 -14.62 6.19
C SER A 310 -1.21 -15.79 5.34
N THR A 311 -0.56 -16.04 4.19
CA THR A 311 -0.85 -17.20 3.34
C THR A 311 0.18 -18.31 3.54
N ASP A 312 -0.24 -19.56 3.39
CA ASP A 312 0.62 -20.72 3.65
C ASP A 312 1.94 -20.68 2.88
N ILE A 313 1.88 -20.41 1.58
CA ILE A 313 3.04 -20.45 0.69
C ILE A 313 3.74 -19.09 0.62
N GLY A 314 2.97 -17.98 0.57
CA GLY A 314 3.51 -16.64 0.34
C GLY A 314 4.54 -16.23 1.38
N ASP A 315 4.25 -16.46 2.66
CA ASP A 315 5.10 -16.05 3.78
C ASP A 315 6.41 -16.87 3.81
N ILE A 316 6.34 -18.17 3.44
CA ILE A 316 7.54 -19.03 3.30
C ILE A 316 8.41 -18.57 2.13
N CYS A 317 7.79 -18.29 0.96
CA CYS A 317 8.53 -17.82 -0.21
C CYS A 317 9.24 -16.49 0.06
N GLU A 318 8.60 -15.55 0.76
CA GLU A 318 9.26 -14.30 1.15
C GLU A 318 10.39 -14.53 2.15
N THR A 319 10.21 -15.42 3.13
CA THR A 319 11.29 -15.82 4.05
C THR A 319 12.50 -16.37 3.32
N ARG A 320 12.29 -17.27 2.34
CA ARG A 320 13.35 -17.82 1.49
C ARG A 320 14.03 -16.73 0.67
N ALA A 321 13.26 -15.83 0.06
CA ALA A 321 13.77 -14.69 -0.69
C ALA A 321 14.65 -13.77 0.17
N ILE A 322 14.23 -13.46 1.40
CA ILE A 322 15.01 -12.66 2.35
C ILE A 322 16.32 -13.37 2.70
N LYS A 323 16.28 -14.67 3.01
CA LYS A 323 17.50 -15.45 3.28
C LYS A 323 18.45 -15.46 2.10
N GLN A 324 17.95 -15.59 0.88
CA GLN A 324 18.75 -15.58 -0.34
C GLN A 324 19.47 -14.23 -0.55
N VAL A 325 18.81 -13.12 -0.29
CA VAL A 325 19.35 -11.76 -0.52
C VAL A 325 20.29 -11.34 0.60
N PHE A 326 19.90 -11.63 1.85
CA PHE A 326 20.55 -11.09 3.05
C PHE A 326 21.57 -12.05 3.68
N GLY A 327 21.59 -13.32 3.30
CA GLY A 327 22.48 -14.33 3.89
C GLY A 327 22.40 -14.35 5.42
N GLU A 328 23.53 -14.28 6.10
CA GLU A 328 23.58 -14.23 7.57
C GLU A 328 22.94 -12.99 8.19
N HIS A 329 22.81 -11.91 7.41
CA HIS A 329 22.12 -10.70 7.89
C HIS A 329 20.59 -10.88 7.98
N ALA A 330 20.01 -11.85 7.26
CA ALA A 330 18.58 -12.20 7.37
C ALA A 330 18.15 -12.48 8.81
N TYR A 331 19.03 -13.04 9.64
CA TYR A 331 18.77 -13.33 11.05
C TYR A 331 19.00 -12.12 11.99
N LYS A 332 19.41 -10.95 11.45
CA LYS A 332 19.72 -9.73 12.22
C LYS A 332 18.83 -8.56 11.85
N VAL A 333 18.37 -8.51 10.58
CA VAL A 333 17.44 -7.49 10.12
C VAL A 333 16.08 -7.69 10.79
N ALA A 334 15.47 -6.60 11.26
CA ALA A 334 14.11 -6.70 11.79
C ALA A 334 13.11 -6.74 10.63
N ILE A 335 12.13 -7.61 10.74
CA ILE A 335 11.07 -7.77 9.75
C ILE A 335 9.73 -7.55 10.47
N SER A 336 8.74 -6.95 9.82
CA SER A 336 7.36 -7.06 10.29
C SER A 336 6.38 -7.00 9.14
N SER A 337 5.21 -7.62 9.31
CA SER A 337 4.07 -7.43 8.43
C SER A 337 2.98 -6.65 9.14
N THR A 338 2.80 -5.40 8.72
CA THR A 338 1.71 -4.54 9.20
C THR A 338 0.33 -5.05 8.78
N LYS A 339 0.26 -5.96 7.80
CA LYS A 339 -0.97 -6.64 7.40
C LYS A 339 -1.57 -7.52 8.50
N SER A 340 -0.80 -7.88 9.53
CA SER A 340 -1.34 -8.50 10.73
C SER A 340 -2.39 -7.63 11.43
N MET A 341 -2.28 -6.29 11.29
CA MET A 341 -3.17 -5.29 11.88
C MET A 341 -4.14 -4.68 10.87
N THR A 342 -3.65 -4.28 9.71
CA THR A 342 -4.44 -3.60 8.68
C THR A 342 -5.26 -4.56 7.81
N GLY A 343 -4.90 -5.85 7.78
CA GLY A 343 -5.29 -6.74 6.69
C GLY A 343 -4.59 -6.38 5.38
N HIS A 344 -4.99 -7.02 4.30
CA HIS A 344 -4.39 -6.80 2.99
C HIS A 344 -5.24 -5.84 2.14
N LEU A 345 -4.76 -4.61 1.95
CA LEU A 345 -5.45 -3.57 1.16
C LEU A 345 -5.23 -3.73 -0.35
N LEU A 346 -4.76 -4.89 -0.81
CA LEU A 346 -4.53 -5.17 -2.24
C LEU A 346 -3.69 -4.05 -2.90
N GLY A 347 -4.27 -3.36 -3.90
CA GLY A 347 -3.57 -2.27 -4.60
C GLY A 347 -3.20 -1.06 -3.74
N GLY A 348 -3.89 -0.84 -2.63
CA GLY A 348 -3.61 0.23 -1.66
C GLY A 348 -2.51 -0.10 -0.65
N ALA A 349 -2.13 -1.38 -0.49
CA ALA A 349 -1.26 -1.84 0.59
C ALA A 349 0.11 -1.13 0.61
N GLY A 350 0.83 -1.13 -0.51
CA GLY A 350 2.19 -0.58 -0.56
C GLY A 350 2.29 0.90 -0.20
N GLY A 351 1.24 1.71 -0.46
CA GLY A 351 1.20 3.12 -0.08
C GLY A 351 1.08 3.32 1.43
N VAL A 352 0.23 2.51 2.08
CA VAL A 352 0.08 2.49 3.55
C VAL A 352 1.37 1.98 4.21
N GLU A 353 1.99 0.96 3.64
CA GLU A 353 3.24 0.37 4.12
C GLU A 353 4.44 1.30 3.93
N MET A 354 4.47 2.10 2.85
CA MET A 354 5.48 3.15 2.69
C MET A 354 5.33 4.23 3.75
N ALA A 355 4.11 4.62 4.11
CA ALA A 355 3.89 5.53 5.23
C ALA A 355 4.39 4.93 6.55
N ALA A 356 4.16 3.62 6.79
CA ALA A 356 4.69 2.93 7.97
C ALA A 356 6.23 2.89 7.98
N CYS A 357 6.89 2.63 6.84
CA CYS A 357 8.36 2.70 6.71
C CYS A 357 8.90 4.10 7.01
N ALA A 358 8.28 5.14 6.45
CA ALA A 358 8.68 6.53 6.69
C ALA A 358 8.55 6.93 8.17
N LEU A 359 7.49 6.47 8.83
CA LEU A 359 7.26 6.70 10.26
C LEU A 359 8.20 5.87 11.15
N ALA A 360 8.53 4.64 10.75
CA ALA A 360 9.52 3.82 11.44
C ALA A 360 10.91 4.45 11.42
N ILE A 361 11.29 5.04 10.28
CA ILE A 361 12.55 5.83 10.15
C ILE A 361 12.49 7.08 11.03
N ARG A 362 11.38 7.82 11.03
CA ARG A 362 11.23 9.06 11.79
C ARG A 362 11.34 8.84 13.29
N ASP A 363 10.64 7.83 13.79
CA ASP A 363 10.45 7.60 15.23
C ASP A 363 11.39 6.54 15.81
N CYS A 364 12.19 5.85 14.97
CA CYS A 364 13.05 4.74 15.39
C CYS A 364 12.28 3.62 16.09
N VAL A 365 11.09 3.29 15.60
CA VAL A 365 10.20 2.25 16.13
C VAL A 365 9.74 1.34 15.00
N ILE A 366 9.91 0.04 15.16
CA ILE A 366 9.40 -0.96 14.22
C ILE A 366 8.06 -1.48 14.75
N PRO A 367 6.96 -1.38 13.95
CA PRO A 367 5.67 -1.92 14.36
C PRO A 367 5.70 -3.46 14.37
N PRO A 368 4.88 -4.11 15.22
CA PRO A 368 4.91 -5.57 15.35
C PRO A 368 4.22 -6.29 14.20
N THR A 369 4.55 -7.58 14.06
CA THR A 369 3.67 -8.59 13.48
C THR A 369 2.86 -9.18 14.63
N ILE A 370 1.59 -8.78 14.77
CA ILE A 370 0.71 -9.35 15.80
C ILE A 370 0.23 -10.76 15.40
N ASN A 371 -0.26 -11.51 16.39
CA ASN A 371 -0.76 -12.88 16.23
C ASN A 371 0.32 -13.92 15.83
N LEU A 372 1.58 -13.57 15.85
CA LEU A 372 2.68 -14.52 15.68
C LEU A 372 2.98 -15.19 17.02
N GLU A 373 2.33 -16.31 17.27
CA GLU A 373 2.43 -17.10 18.51
C GLU A 373 3.33 -18.32 18.33
N ASN A 374 3.20 -18.97 17.19
CA ASN A 374 3.93 -20.16 16.83
C ASN A 374 4.48 -20.00 15.41
N PRO A 375 5.74 -19.62 15.22
CA PRO A 375 6.33 -19.50 13.88
C PRO A 375 6.16 -20.78 13.05
N GLY A 376 5.86 -20.62 11.78
CA GLY A 376 5.82 -21.73 10.82
C GLY A 376 7.20 -22.39 10.67
N GLU A 377 7.24 -23.65 10.23
CA GLU A 377 8.46 -24.48 10.22
C GLU A 377 9.66 -23.79 9.52
N GLU A 378 9.42 -23.06 8.42
CA GLU A 378 10.47 -22.34 7.68
C GLU A 378 10.52 -20.84 8.01
N CYS A 379 9.63 -20.35 8.87
CA CYS A 379 9.55 -18.96 9.29
C CYS A 379 10.38 -18.74 10.57
N ASP A 380 11.69 -18.69 10.43
CA ASP A 380 12.68 -18.70 11.53
C ASP A 380 13.51 -17.40 11.65
N LEU A 381 13.03 -16.29 11.03
CA LEU A 381 13.66 -14.98 11.11
C LEU A 381 13.06 -14.12 12.25
N ASP A 382 13.60 -12.91 12.43
CA ASP A 382 13.09 -11.94 13.42
C ASP A 382 11.93 -11.11 12.83
N TYR A 383 10.70 -11.59 12.98
CA TYR A 383 9.50 -10.93 12.47
C TYR A 383 8.88 -9.92 13.44
N THR A 384 9.60 -9.45 14.44
CA THR A 384 9.14 -8.48 15.45
C THR A 384 7.79 -8.90 16.07
N PRO A 385 7.70 -10.04 16.77
CA PRO A 385 6.41 -10.63 17.18
C PRO A 385 5.73 -9.80 18.27
N ASN A 386 4.44 -9.53 18.07
CA ASN A 386 3.43 -9.07 19.02
C ASN A 386 3.68 -7.73 19.75
N ALA A 387 4.87 -7.19 19.77
CA ALA A 387 5.20 -5.92 20.40
C ALA A 387 6.11 -5.06 19.52
N ALA A 388 5.82 -3.77 19.43
CA ALA A 388 6.68 -2.83 18.72
C ALA A 388 8.08 -2.77 19.38
N ARG A 389 9.08 -2.52 18.56
CA ARG A 389 10.48 -2.49 19.02
C ARG A 389 11.11 -1.15 18.74
N GLU A 390 11.65 -0.51 19.75
CA GLU A 390 12.56 0.62 19.61
C GLU A 390 13.88 0.14 18.98
N ARG A 391 14.18 0.65 17.81
CA ARG A 391 15.40 0.34 17.07
C ARG A 391 15.69 1.44 16.08
N LYS A 392 16.94 1.86 15.99
CA LYS A 392 17.38 2.79 14.95
C LYS A 392 17.13 2.20 13.58
N VAL A 393 16.35 2.91 12.76
CA VAL A 393 16.03 2.54 11.37
C VAL A 393 16.61 3.62 10.46
N ARG A 394 17.71 3.33 9.79
CA ARG A 394 18.28 4.21 8.77
C ARG A 394 17.84 3.82 7.38
N ILE A 395 17.65 2.53 7.14
CA ILE A 395 17.25 1.98 5.85
C ILE A 395 16.14 0.97 6.06
N ALA A 396 15.01 1.21 5.40
CA ALA A 396 13.87 0.30 5.38
C ALA A 396 13.56 -0.15 3.95
N LEU A 397 13.19 -1.42 3.79
CA LEU A 397 12.62 -1.96 2.56
C LEU A 397 11.10 -2.05 2.70
N ASN A 398 10.38 -1.71 1.63
CA ASN A 398 8.95 -1.93 1.49
C ASN A 398 8.70 -2.95 0.36
N ASN A 399 8.27 -4.16 0.70
CA ASN A 399 8.05 -5.25 -0.23
C ASN A 399 6.58 -5.38 -0.63
N SER A 400 6.31 -5.56 -1.91
CA SER A 400 4.98 -5.90 -2.42
C SER A 400 5.09 -6.92 -3.54
N PHE A 401 4.42 -8.07 -3.39
CA PHE A 401 4.43 -9.18 -4.34
C PHE A 401 2.99 -9.51 -4.74
N GLY A 402 2.67 -9.34 -6.02
CA GLY A 402 1.31 -9.37 -6.52
C GLY A 402 0.98 -10.57 -7.39
N PHE A 403 -0.29 -10.94 -7.45
CA PHE A 403 -0.81 -11.88 -8.44
C PHE A 403 -0.36 -11.48 -9.84
N GLY A 404 -0.13 -12.47 -10.71
CA GLY A 404 0.52 -12.28 -12.00
C GLY A 404 2.06 -12.28 -11.91
N GLY A 405 2.62 -12.49 -10.71
CA GLY A 405 4.06 -12.52 -10.47
C GLY A 405 4.71 -11.13 -10.52
N HIS A 406 3.96 -10.09 -10.16
CA HIS A 406 4.47 -8.73 -10.08
C HIS A 406 5.18 -8.49 -8.76
N ASN A 407 6.48 -8.28 -8.77
CA ASN A 407 7.28 -8.01 -7.57
C ASN A 407 7.84 -6.60 -7.62
N ALA A 408 7.68 -5.85 -6.54
CA ALA A 408 8.19 -4.50 -6.37
C ALA A 408 8.73 -4.28 -4.96
N THR A 409 9.95 -3.77 -4.87
CA THR A 409 10.59 -3.36 -3.61
C THR A 409 11.05 -1.92 -3.70
N LEU A 410 10.73 -1.12 -2.69
CA LEU A 410 11.22 0.23 -2.52
C LEU A 410 12.23 0.28 -1.36
N VAL A 411 13.26 1.11 -1.50
CA VAL A 411 14.22 1.41 -0.43
C VAL A 411 13.98 2.82 0.05
N ALA A 412 13.62 2.94 1.34
CA ALA A 412 13.51 4.20 2.05
C ALA A 412 14.72 4.39 2.96
N SER A 413 15.41 5.51 2.84
CA SER A 413 16.60 5.83 3.64
C SER A 413 16.37 7.08 4.48
N ALA A 414 16.89 7.12 5.71
CA ALA A 414 16.85 8.31 6.54
C ALA A 414 17.57 9.47 5.82
N PHE A 415 16.90 10.61 5.74
CA PHE A 415 17.47 11.81 5.11
C PHE A 415 18.55 12.45 5.96
N GLU A 416 18.36 12.42 7.28
CA GLU A 416 19.31 12.89 8.28
C GLU A 416 19.43 11.85 9.41
N ASN A 417 20.56 11.84 10.12
CA ASN A 417 20.72 11.00 11.30
C ASN A 417 19.84 11.51 12.45
N ARG A 418 18.58 11.06 12.49
CA ARG A 418 17.57 11.50 13.48
C ARG A 418 17.53 10.67 14.76
N CYS A 419 18.25 9.53 14.82
CA CYS A 419 18.29 8.67 15.99
C CYS A 419 19.66 8.67 16.66
#